data_71770e4398332581e8e6cbcd9b0e5b8e
#
_entry.id   71770e4398332581e8e6cbcd9b0e5b8e
#
_cell.length_a   1.000
_cell.length_b   1.000
_cell.length_c   1.000
_cell.angle_alpha   90.00
_cell.angle_beta   90.00
_cell.angle_gamma   90.00
#
_symmetry.space_group_name_H-M   'P 1'
#
loop_
_entity.id
_entity.type
_entity.pdbx_description
1 polymer ?
#
loop_
_entity_poly.entity_id
_entity_poly.type
_entity_poly.pdbx_seq_one_letter_code
_entity_poly.pdbx_strand_id
1 'polypeptide(L)'
;MGRPLTGKTHVGIRRETRSNGDVYVYERVTGYDPKTQKTKTLSTRLLGKILAGSTEMIPTRPKKKRSEVIEAPVQAVRTHVGLQKILEWAGHESGIDADLQRSFEIGDALKLSSIARYWVATDGDTLPRMESWQVMNPLPYGHPITQDVYGKLFASVGRNESGVQSYFQCRGQRVSSTGLNLALDTTTFSTYSKNQIEARQGFNKDGDGLDTIKLLVLYSVENRQPVAFSKQPGNIPDKISL
;
A
#
# COMPACT_ATOMS: atom_id res chain seq x y z
N MET A 1 16.66 40.04 59.07
CA MET A 1 16.67 40.50 57.63
C MET A 1 16.32 39.37 56.73
N GLY A 2 15.13 39.43 56.14
CA GLY A 2 14.67 38.39 55.22
C GLY A 2 15.42 38.48 53.84
N ARG A 3 15.87 37.34 53.32
CA ARG A 3 16.47 37.25 51.98
C ARG A 3 15.46 37.70 50.95
N PRO A 4 15.85 38.46 49.89
CA PRO A 4 14.95 38.91 48.87
C PRO A 4 14.39 37.70 48.07
N LEU A 5 13.09 37.70 47.84
CA LEU A 5 12.31 36.77 47.06
C LEU A 5 12.60 36.97 45.57
N THR A 6 13.72 36.50 45.09
CA THR A 6 13.99 36.42 43.65
C THR A 6 13.99 34.97 43.25
N GLY A 7 13.27 34.60 42.19
CA GLY A 7 13.13 33.25 41.67
C GLY A 7 14.44 32.59 41.20
N LYS A 8 15.49 32.76 41.97
CA LYS A 8 16.82 32.18 41.71
C LYS A 8 16.88 30.76 42.25
N THR A 9 17.31 29.84 41.39
CA THR A 9 17.66 28.50 41.79
C THR A 9 18.98 28.49 42.54
N HIS A 10 19.08 27.70 43.61
CA HIS A 10 20.31 27.49 44.35
C HIS A 10 20.82 26.08 44.14
N VAL A 11 22.08 25.94 43.74
CA VAL A 11 22.76 24.67 43.59
C VAL A 11 23.61 24.40 44.83
N GLY A 12 23.39 23.27 45.49
CA GLY A 12 24.11 22.86 46.67
C GLY A 12 24.53 21.39 46.60
N ILE A 13 25.54 21.03 47.42
CA ILE A 13 25.99 19.64 47.52
C ILE A 13 25.38 19.03 48.79
N ARG A 14 24.72 17.88 48.62
CA ARG A 14 24.24 17.05 49.72
C ARG A 14 25.06 15.78 49.82
N ARG A 15 25.47 15.44 51.02
CA ARG A 15 26.15 14.18 51.35
C ARG A 15 25.22 13.30 52.16
N GLU A 16 25.18 12.02 51.84
CA GLU A 16 24.32 11.04 52.50
C GLU A 16 25.13 9.78 52.80
N THR A 17 25.29 9.49 54.10
CA THR A 17 26.03 8.30 54.56
C THR A 17 25.07 7.10 54.58
N ARG A 18 25.47 6.00 53.98
CA ARG A 18 24.75 4.73 54.01
C ARG A 18 25.19 3.86 55.17
N SER A 19 24.42 2.82 55.49
CA SER A 19 24.69 1.88 56.58
C SER A 19 26.03 1.12 56.45
N ASN A 20 26.55 0.99 55.25
CA ASN A 20 27.86 0.37 54.95
C ASN A 20 29.05 1.37 55.13
N GLY A 21 28.80 2.59 55.59
CA GLY A 21 29.82 3.63 55.76
C GLY A 21 30.19 4.41 54.49
N ASP A 22 29.67 4.07 53.32
CA ASP A 22 29.90 4.84 52.10
C ASP A 22 29.10 6.17 52.11
N VAL A 23 29.72 7.25 51.63
CA VAL A 23 29.08 8.56 51.50
C VAL A 23 28.76 8.85 50.04
N TYR A 24 27.44 9.00 49.75
CA TYR A 24 26.97 9.40 48.41
C TYR A 24 26.87 10.92 48.32
N VAL A 25 27.44 11.50 47.27
CA VAL A 25 27.51 12.95 47.07
C VAL A 25 26.56 13.32 45.96
N TYR A 26 25.59 14.17 46.27
CA TYR A 26 24.57 14.63 45.34
C TYR A 26 24.69 16.15 45.10
N GLU A 27 24.51 16.56 43.87
CA GLU A 27 24.16 17.91 43.49
C GLU A 27 22.65 18.07 43.62
N ARG A 28 22.21 19.06 44.37
CA ARG A 28 20.81 19.35 44.61
C ARG A 28 20.50 20.77 44.16
N VAL A 29 19.57 20.88 43.21
CA VAL A 29 19.05 22.17 42.76
C VAL A 29 17.74 22.44 43.49
N THR A 30 17.68 23.55 44.19
CA THR A 30 16.48 23.98 44.89
C THR A 30 16.00 25.31 44.35
N GLY A 31 14.69 25.47 44.25
CA GLY A 31 14.04 26.72 43.88
C GLY A 31 12.97 27.11 44.89
N TYR A 32 12.73 28.41 45.00
CA TYR A 32 11.67 28.93 45.85
C TYR A 32 10.36 28.95 45.09
N ASP A 33 9.32 28.35 45.68
CA ASP A 33 7.96 28.38 45.14
C ASP A 33 7.18 29.52 45.84
N PRO A 34 6.84 30.59 45.09
CA PRO A 34 6.15 31.74 45.67
C PRO A 34 4.72 31.45 46.11
N LYS A 35 4.08 30.40 45.54
CA LYS A 35 2.70 30.03 45.90
C LYS A 35 2.64 29.32 47.24
N THR A 36 3.59 28.46 47.52
CA THR A 36 3.63 27.69 48.76
C THR A 36 4.55 28.31 49.82
N GLN A 37 5.28 29.39 49.49
CA GLN A 37 6.28 30.07 50.29
C GLN A 37 7.36 29.12 50.86
N LYS A 38 7.65 28.01 50.16
CA LYS A 38 8.61 26.99 50.57
C LYS A 38 9.66 26.76 49.50
N THR A 39 10.84 26.35 49.92
CA THR A 39 11.89 25.88 49.02
C THR A 39 11.60 24.45 48.61
N LYS A 40 11.51 24.21 47.28
CA LYS A 40 11.29 22.90 46.70
C LYS A 40 12.55 22.41 45.99
N THR A 41 12.82 21.11 46.09
CA THR A 41 13.89 20.47 45.32
C THR A 41 13.42 20.30 43.88
N LEU A 42 14.14 20.89 42.95
CA LEU A 42 13.84 20.82 41.50
C LEU A 42 14.52 19.62 40.88
N SER A 43 15.77 19.35 41.23
CA SER A 43 16.49 18.17 40.76
C SER A 43 17.54 17.70 41.76
N THR A 44 17.86 16.42 41.70
CA THR A 44 18.95 15.81 42.47
C THR A 44 19.74 14.92 41.56
N ARG A 45 21.06 15.12 41.46
CA ARG A 45 21.97 14.34 40.61
C ARG A 45 23.06 13.75 41.48
N LEU A 46 23.31 12.45 41.38
CA LEU A 46 24.45 11.80 42.02
C LEU A 46 25.75 12.20 41.29
N LEU A 47 26.68 12.79 42.00
CA LEU A 47 28.01 13.19 41.52
C LEU A 47 29.01 12.04 41.65
N GLY A 48 28.93 11.30 42.74
CA GLY A 48 29.83 10.20 43.03
C GLY A 48 29.61 9.60 44.40
N LYS A 49 30.50 8.69 44.79
CA LYS A 49 30.51 8.08 46.10
C LYS A 49 31.93 8.13 46.70
N ILE A 50 32.02 8.25 48.01
CA ILE A 50 33.25 8.12 48.79
C ILE A 50 33.12 6.81 49.57
N LEU A 51 34.04 5.90 49.39
CA LEU A 51 34.04 4.62 50.10
C LEU A 51 34.38 4.82 51.60
N ALA A 52 33.86 3.94 52.45
CA ALA A 52 34.18 3.95 53.87
C ALA A 52 35.70 3.88 54.08
N GLY A 53 36.24 4.84 54.86
CA GLY A 53 37.69 4.94 55.10
C GLY A 53 38.51 5.64 54.00
N SER A 54 37.91 6.12 52.94
CA SER A 54 38.56 6.93 51.88
C SER A 54 38.14 8.39 51.98
N THR A 55 39.02 9.29 51.49
CA THR A 55 38.71 10.71 51.31
C THR A 55 38.44 11.09 49.86
N GLU A 56 38.73 10.17 48.94
CA GLU A 56 38.60 10.42 47.52
C GLU A 56 37.18 10.06 46.98
N MET A 57 36.61 10.97 46.22
CA MET A 57 35.32 10.74 45.57
C MET A 57 35.50 10.00 44.24
N ILE A 58 34.88 8.83 44.13
CA ILE A 58 34.75 8.11 42.91
C ILE A 58 33.57 8.71 42.13
N PRO A 59 33.79 9.40 41.00
CA PRO A 59 32.72 10.04 40.24
C PRO A 59 31.77 9.04 39.63
N THR A 60 30.49 9.38 39.57
CA THR A 60 29.51 8.60 38.84
C THR A 60 29.85 8.64 37.32
N ARG A 61 29.85 7.48 36.66
CA ARG A 61 30.05 7.43 35.22
C ARG A 61 29.11 8.41 34.54
N PRO A 62 29.59 9.35 33.70
CA PRO A 62 28.73 10.28 33.03
C PRO A 62 27.68 9.49 32.25
N LYS A 63 26.40 9.80 32.44
CA LYS A 63 25.36 9.23 31.55
C LYS A 63 25.80 9.55 30.11
N LYS A 64 26.05 8.53 29.30
CA LYS A 64 26.23 8.73 27.87
C LYS A 64 25.10 9.65 27.43
N LYS A 65 25.41 10.87 27.00
CA LYS A 65 24.43 11.69 26.30
C LYS A 65 23.92 10.78 25.19
N ARG A 66 22.65 10.39 25.27
CA ARG A 66 21.99 9.77 24.14
C ARG A 66 22.16 10.80 23.04
N SER A 67 22.94 10.45 22.02
CA SER A 67 23.09 11.31 20.86
C SER A 67 21.68 11.67 20.42
N GLU A 68 21.35 12.94 20.46
CA GLU A 68 20.02 13.47 20.11
C GLU A 68 19.74 13.42 18.61
N VAL A 69 20.54 12.69 17.88
CA VAL A 69 20.22 12.30 16.52
C VAL A 69 19.76 10.86 16.57
N ILE A 70 18.55 10.63 17.07
CA ILE A 70 17.72 9.60 16.47
C ILE A 70 17.26 10.25 15.17
N GLU A 71 18.09 10.13 14.14
CA GLU A 71 17.56 10.16 12.78
C GLU A 71 16.34 9.25 12.82
N ALA A 72 15.17 9.80 12.47
CA ALA A 72 13.97 9.01 12.36
C ALA A 72 14.35 7.75 11.57
N PRO A 73 13.99 6.54 12.04
CA PRO A 73 14.44 5.33 11.38
C PRO A 73 14.12 5.49 9.90
N VAL A 74 15.14 5.45 9.06
CA VAL A 74 14.96 5.50 7.61
C VAL A 74 14.04 4.34 7.31
N GLN A 75 12.80 4.63 6.95
CA GLN A 75 11.83 3.63 6.57
C GLN A 75 12.32 3.05 5.26
N ALA A 76 13.13 1.98 5.33
CA ALA A 76 13.54 1.25 4.16
C ALA A 76 12.31 0.53 3.60
N VAL A 77 11.77 1.04 2.50
CA VAL A 77 10.71 0.37 1.75
C VAL A 77 11.38 -0.64 0.81
N ARG A 78 11.06 -1.92 0.98
CA ARG A 78 11.43 -2.96 0.03
C ARG A 78 10.35 -3.05 -1.04
N THR A 79 10.76 -3.10 -2.31
CA THR A 79 9.85 -3.32 -3.43
C THR A 79 10.38 -4.41 -4.35
N HIS A 80 9.47 -5.19 -4.92
CA HIS A 80 9.79 -6.19 -5.94
C HIS A 80 9.86 -5.51 -7.31
N VAL A 81 11.07 -5.25 -7.80
CA VAL A 81 11.26 -4.49 -9.04
C VAL A 81 11.33 -5.41 -10.28
N GLY A 82 11.84 -6.63 -10.14
CA GLY A 82 12.13 -7.51 -11.29
C GLY A 82 10.88 -7.85 -12.10
N LEU A 83 9.86 -8.41 -11.47
CA LEU A 83 8.60 -8.75 -12.12
C LEU A 83 7.92 -7.50 -12.70
N GLN A 84 7.95 -6.37 -11.98
CA GLN A 84 7.34 -5.12 -12.45
C GLN A 84 8.00 -4.61 -13.74
N LYS A 85 9.32 -4.73 -13.87
CA LYS A 85 10.03 -4.35 -15.09
C LYS A 85 9.68 -5.25 -16.29
N ILE A 86 9.49 -6.54 -16.06
CA ILE A 86 9.03 -7.46 -17.10
C ILE A 86 7.62 -7.09 -17.56
N LEU A 87 6.71 -6.82 -16.63
CA LEU A 87 5.33 -6.44 -16.95
C LEU A 87 5.26 -5.04 -17.61
N GLU A 88 6.11 -4.11 -17.22
CA GLU A 88 6.24 -2.81 -17.88
C GLU A 88 6.69 -2.97 -19.34
N TRP A 89 7.74 -3.75 -19.56
CA TRP A 89 8.22 -4.08 -20.90
C TRP A 89 7.13 -4.77 -21.73
N ALA A 90 6.46 -5.79 -21.19
CA ALA A 90 5.41 -6.51 -21.91
C ALA A 90 4.23 -5.62 -22.27
N GLY A 91 3.80 -4.72 -21.36
CA GLY A 91 2.74 -3.75 -21.63
C GLY A 91 3.10 -2.75 -22.73
N HIS A 92 4.37 -2.32 -22.77
CA HIS A 92 4.89 -1.46 -23.81
C HIS A 92 5.01 -2.18 -25.16
N GLU A 93 5.67 -3.33 -25.21
CA GLU A 93 5.87 -4.11 -26.45
C GLU A 93 4.56 -4.57 -27.07
N SER A 94 3.60 -5.02 -26.26
CA SER A 94 2.27 -5.40 -26.76
C SER A 94 1.43 -4.19 -27.18
N GLY A 95 1.82 -2.97 -26.80
CA GLY A 95 1.09 -1.73 -27.03
C GLY A 95 -0.18 -1.58 -26.19
N ILE A 96 -0.43 -2.46 -25.20
CA ILE A 96 -1.64 -2.43 -24.36
C ILE A 96 -1.72 -1.10 -23.60
N ASP A 97 -0.61 -0.65 -22.99
CA ASP A 97 -0.59 0.58 -22.21
C ASP A 97 -0.95 1.81 -23.08
N ALA A 98 -0.43 1.86 -24.32
CA ALA A 98 -0.73 2.95 -25.25
C ALA A 98 -2.19 2.92 -25.72
N ASP A 99 -2.74 1.73 -25.97
CA ASP A 99 -4.12 1.58 -26.41
C ASP A 99 -5.12 1.92 -25.30
N LEU A 100 -4.81 1.55 -24.04
CA LEU A 100 -5.59 1.97 -22.87
C LEU A 100 -5.58 3.50 -22.71
N GLN A 101 -4.42 4.15 -22.84
CA GLN A 101 -4.30 5.62 -22.71
C GLN A 101 -4.99 6.38 -23.84
N ARG A 102 -5.13 5.80 -25.03
CA ARG A 102 -5.89 6.39 -26.15
C ARG A 102 -7.40 6.26 -25.95
N SER A 103 -7.84 5.24 -25.24
CA SER A 103 -9.24 4.85 -25.14
C SER A 103 -9.94 5.33 -23.88
N PHE A 104 -9.17 5.59 -22.82
CA PHE A 104 -9.69 6.00 -21.52
C PHE A 104 -8.93 7.21 -20.98
N GLU A 105 -9.52 7.90 -20.01
CA GLU A 105 -8.80 8.92 -19.26
C GLU A 105 -7.55 8.32 -18.60
N ILE A 106 -6.48 9.10 -18.52
CA ILE A 106 -5.17 8.63 -18.05
C ILE A 106 -5.23 7.92 -16.68
N GLY A 107 -6.05 8.44 -15.76
CA GLY A 107 -6.23 7.83 -14.45
C GLY A 107 -6.89 6.45 -14.51
N ASP A 108 -7.87 6.26 -15.37
CA ASP A 108 -8.56 4.98 -15.55
C ASP A 108 -7.70 4.00 -16.35
N ALA A 109 -6.99 4.46 -17.37
CA ALA A 109 -6.02 3.67 -18.12
C ALA A 109 -4.91 3.09 -17.21
N LEU A 110 -4.35 3.92 -16.32
CA LEU A 110 -3.33 3.47 -15.36
C LEU A 110 -3.87 2.46 -14.35
N LYS A 111 -5.11 2.63 -13.88
CA LYS A 111 -5.77 1.66 -12.99
C LYS A 111 -6.03 0.34 -13.70
N LEU A 112 -6.54 0.37 -14.94
CA LEU A 112 -6.77 -0.83 -15.76
C LEU A 112 -5.47 -1.59 -16.01
N SER A 113 -4.39 -0.88 -16.42
CA SER A 113 -3.06 -1.47 -16.57
C SER A 113 -2.55 -2.08 -15.26
N SER A 114 -2.78 -1.41 -14.13
CA SER A 114 -2.38 -1.91 -12.81
C SER A 114 -3.11 -3.19 -12.41
N ILE A 115 -4.42 -3.26 -12.62
CA ILE A 115 -5.23 -4.46 -12.35
C ILE A 115 -4.81 -5.61 -13.26
N ALA A 116 -4.59 -5.35 -14.55
CA ALA A 116 -4.12 -6.37 -15.49
C ALA A 116 -2.75 -6.95 -15.07
N ARG A 117 -1.81 -6.09 -14.67
CA ARG A 117 -0.49 -6.53 -14.18
C ARG A 117 -0.59 -7.32 -12.89
N TYR A 118 -1.47 -6.92 -11.98
CA TYR A 118 -1.75 -7.68 -10.75
C TYR A 118 -2.24 -9.09 -11.08
N TRP A 119 -3.23 -9.23 -11.95
CA TRP A 119 -3.77 -10.54 -12.34
C TRP A 119 -2.73 -11.43 -13.02
N VAL A 120 -1.93 -10.87 -13.92
CA VAL A 120 -0.84 -11.63 -14.56
C VAL A 120 0.21 -12.06 -13.53
N ALA A 121 0.56 -11.17 -12.59
CA ALA A 121 1.58 -11.45 -11.58
C ALA A 121 1.14 -12.49 -10.53
N THR A 122 -0.17 -12.64 -10.31
CA THR A 122 -0.73 -13.49 -9.26
C THR A 122 -1.51 -14.69 -9.80
N ASP A 123 -1.47 -14.90 -11.11
CA ASP A 123 -2.25 -15.96 -11.79
C ASP A 123 -3.77 -15.85 -11.51
N GLY A 124 -4.28 -14.61 -11.51
CA GLY A 124 -5.72 -14.34 -11.38
C GLY A 124 -6.23 -14.27 -9.94
N ASP A 125 -5.40 -13.94 -8.96
CA ASP A 125 -5.87 -13.78 -7.57
C ASP A 125 -6.96 -12.71 -7.43
N THR A 126 -7.72 -12.78 -6.35
CA THR A 126 -8.89 -11.92 -6.12
C THR A 126 -8.51 -10.46 -5.85
N LEU A 127 -9.27 -9.52 -6.40
CA LEU A 127 -9.00 -8.08 -6.27
C LEU A 127 -8.91 -7.55 -4.84
N PRO A 128 -9.68 -8.05 -3.85
CA PRO A 128 -9.51 -7.62 -2.45
C PRO A 128 -8.11 -7.78 -1.88
N ARG A 129 -7.29 -8.68 -2.43
CA ARG A 129 -5.89 -8.88 -2.00
C ARG A 129 -4.92 -7.92 -2.66
N MET A 130 -5.34 -7.21 -3.70
CA MET A 130 -4.50 -6.29 -4.46
C MET A 130 -3.93 -5.17 -3.59
N GLU A 131 -4.70 -4.63 -2.66
CA GLU A 131 -4.27 -3.54 -1.78
C GLU A 131 -3.05 -3.94 -0.93
N SER A 132 -3.04 -5.12 -0.36
CA SER A 132 -1.89 -5.62 0.41
C SER A 132 -0.71 -6.01 -0.48
N TRP A 133 -0.98 -6.58 -1.65
CA TRP A 133 0.05 -7.00 -2.60
C TRP A 133 0.82 -5.81 -3.18
N GLN A 134 0.15 -4.71 -3.52
CA GLN A 134 0.77 -3.53 -4.12
C GLN A 134 1.72 -2.78 -3.18
N VAL A 135 1.66 -3.01 -1.85
CA VAL A 135 2.60 -2.41 -0.88
C VAL A 135 4.06 -2.75 -1.24
N MET A 136 4.28 -3.99 -1.69
CA MET A 136 5.60 -4.47 -2.10
C MET A 136 5.83 -4.41 -3.62
N ASN A 137 4.78 -4.22 -4.40
CA ASN A 137 4.78 -4.33 -5.85
C ASN A 137 4.26 -3.02 -6.46
N PRO A 138 5.13 -2.07 -6.80
CA PRO A 138 4.72 -0.80 -7.38
C PRO A 138 3.99 -1.02 -8.71
N LEU A 139 2.88 -0.32 -8.88
CA LEU A 139 2.01 -0.42 -10.04
C LEU A 139 1.93 0.92 -10.79
N PRO A 140 1.53 0.94 -12.08
CA PRO A 140 1.48 2.16 -12.88
C PRO A 140 0.64 3.29 -12.29
N TYR A 141 -0.44 2.98 -11.59
CA TYR A 141 -1.30 3.99 -10.98
C TYR A 141 -0.65 4.71 -9.78
N GLY A 142 0.33 4.09 -9.11
CA GLY A 142 1.10 4.71 -8.04
C GLY A 142 0.36 4.97 -6.72
N HIS A 143 -0.94 4.73 -6.65
CA HIS A 143 -1.77 4.90 -5.45
C HIS A 143 -2.47 3.58 -5.09
N PRO A 144 -2.92 3.41 -3.84
CA PRO A 144 -3.67 2.23 -3.43
C PRO A 144 -4.94 2.03 -4.27
N ILE A 145 -5.11 0.81 -4.80
CA ILE A 145 -6.32 0.39 -5.51
C ILE A 145 -7.16 -0.44 -4.54
N THR A 146 -7.99 0.27 -3.77
CA THR A 146 -8.92 -0.31 -2.81
C THR A 146 -10.19 -0.80 -3.51
N GLN A 147 -11.05 -1.52 -2.76
CA GLN A 147 -12.34 -1.99 -3.27
C GLN A 147 -13.19 -0.85 -3.84
N ASP A 148 -13.19 0.31 -3.20
CA ASP A 148 -13.92 1.50 -3.64
C ASP A 148 -13.37 2.04 -4.98
N VAL A 149 -12.05 2.00 -5.14
CA VAL A 149 -11.37 2.49 -6.36
C VAL A 149 -11.69 1.59 -7.55
N TYR A 150 -11.51 0.27 -7.42
CA TYR A 150 -11.81 -0.61 -8.56
C TYR A 150 -13.31 -0.74 -8.83
N GLY A 151 -14.17 -0.63 -7.79
CA GLY A 151 -15.61 -0.60 -7.98
C GLY A 151 -16.07 0.61 -8.80
N LYS A 152 -15.56 1.80 -8.49
CA LYS A 152 -15.80 3.02 -9.27
C LYS A 152 -15.23 2.93 -10.69
N LEU A 153 -14.04 2.37 -10.83
CA LEU A 153 -13.41 2.15 -12.14
C LEU A 153 -14.27 1.25 -13.02
N PHE A 154 -14.70 0.10 -12.54
CA PHE A 154 -15.53 -0.81 -13.33
C PHE A 154 -16.89 -0.23 -13.69
N ALA A 155 -17.48 0.55 -12.78
CA ALA A 155 -18.70 1.29 -13.09
C ALA A 155 -18.48 2.39 -14.15
N SER A 156 -17.34 3.06 -14.13
CA SER A 156 -16.94 4.06 -15.14
C SER A 156 -16.73 3.42 -16.50
N VAL A 157 -15.89 2.37 -16.56
CA VAL A 157 -15.59 1.65 -17.80
C VAL A 157 -16.83 0.98 -18.39
N GLY A 158 -17.70 0.37 -17.54
CA GLY A 158 -18.93 -0.26 -17.99
C GLY A 158 -19.96 0.71 -18.62
N ARG A 159 -19.87 2.00 -18.29
CA ARG A 159 -20.69 3.06 -18.92
C ARG A 159 -20.01 3.72 -20.13
N ASN A 160 -18.72 3.51 -20.30
CA ASN A 160 -17.94 4.12 -21.38
C ASN A 160 -17.79 3.15 -22.55
N GLU A 161 -18.91 2.84 -23.21
CA GLU A 161 -18.94 1.95 -24.39
C GLU A 161 -18.00 2.42 -25.50
N SER A 162 -17.93 3.73 -25.75
CA SER A 162 -17.04 4.30 -26.77
C SER A 162 -15.55 4.09 -26.43
N GLY A 163 -15.16 4.17 -25.16
CA GLY A 163 -13.81 3.86 -24.73
C GLY A 163 -13.45 2.39 -24.93
N VAL A 164 -14.39 1.49 -24.57
CA VAL A 164 -14.23 0.04 -24.80
C VAL A 164 -14.10 -0.28 -26.29
N GLN A 165 -14.97 0.30 -27.13
CA GLN A 165 -14.91 0.14 -28.59
C GLN A 165 -13.60 0.68 -29.16
N SER A 166 -13.18 1.87 -28.74
CA SER A 166 -11.90 2.48 -29.15
C SER A 166 -10.71 1.57 -28.80
N TYR A 167 -10.69 1.00 -27.61
CA TYR A 167 -9.64 0.07 -27.19
C TYR A 167 -9.55 -1.15 -28.12
N PHE A 168 -10.67 -1.84 -28.37
CA PHE A 168 -10.68 -3.00 -29.25
C PHE A 168 -10.41 -2.63 -30.72
N GLN A 169 -10.81 -1.45 -31.15
CA GLN A 169 -10.44 -0.94 -32.47
C GLN A 169 -8.91 -0.75 -32.59
N CYS A 170 -8.26 -0.17 -31.57
CA CYS A 170 -6.79 -0.07 -31.55
C CYS A 170 -6.14 -1.47 -31.56
N ARG A 171 -6.67 -2.43 -30.80
CA ARG A 171 -6.18 -3.82 -30.80
C ARG A 171 -6.35 -4.47 -32.17
N GLY A 172 -7.51 -4.32 -32.81
CA GLY A 172 -7.77 -4.83 -34.16
C GLY A 172 -6.84 -4.25 -35.22
N GLN A 173 -6.54 -2.97 -35.17
CA GLN A 173 -5.58 -2.31 -36.09
C GLN A 173 -4.16 -2.88 -35.98
N ARG A 174 -3.72 -3.30 -34.79
CA ARG A 174 -2.40 -3.95 -34.61
C ARG A 174 -2.34 -5.34 -35.25
N VAL A 175 -3.47 -5.99 -35.36
CA VAL A 175 -3.60 -7.35 -35.91
C VAL A 175 -3.70 -7.36 -37.43
N SER A 176 -4.34 -6.33 -37.99
CA SER A 176 -4.68 -6.28 -39.43
C SER A 176 -3.48 -6.25 -40.39
N SER A 177 -2.25 -6.02 -39.90
CA SER A 177 -1.05 -5.93 -40.72
C SER A 177 -0.36 -7.27 -41.00
N THR A 178 -0.81 -8.39 -40.44
CA THR A 178 -0.03 -9.67 -40.44
C THR A 178 -0.78 -10.92 -40.93
N GLY A 179 -1.89 -10.78 -41.67
CA GLY A 179 -2.70 -11.97 -42.10
C GLY A 179 -3.55 -12.51 -40.93
N LEU A 180 -4.79 -12.97 -41.26
CA LEU A 180 -5.82 -13.09 -40.23
C LEU A 180 -6.35 -14.52 -40.14
N ASN A 181 -5.77 -15.29 -39.18
CA ASN A 181 -6.55 -16.41 -38.62
C ASN A 181 -7.20 -15.94 -37.32
N LEU A 182 -8.51 -15.81 -37.33
CA LEU A 182 -9.31 -15.45 -36.16
C LEU A 182 -9.97 -16.71 -35.60
N ALA A 183 -9.77 -16.97 -34.33
CA ALA A 183 -10.52 -17.96 -33.59
C ALA A 183 -11.68 -17.27 -32.85
N LEU A 184 -12.87 -17.87 -32.99
CA LEU A 184 -14.04 -17.44 -32.26
C LEU A 184 -14.36 -18.49 -31.20
N ASP A 185 -14.40 -18.11 -29.94
CA ASP A 185 -14.70 -19.00 -28.84
C ASP A 185 -15.72 -18.40 -27.90
N THR A 186 -16.47 -19.27 -27.23
CA THR A 186 -17.45 -18.87 -26.22
C THR A 186 -17.08 -19.44 -24.85
N THR A 187 -17.23 -18.64 -23.82
CA THR A 187 -17.13 -19.09 -22.45
C THR A 187 -18.34 -18.62 -21.64
N THR A 188 -18.68 -19.35 -20.60
CA THR A 188 -19.76 -19.02 -19.69
C THR A 188 -19.20 -18.71 -18.30
N PHE A 189 -19.77 -17.69 -17.67
CA PHE A 189 -19.45 -17.33 -16.29
C PHE A 189 -20.70 -17.49 -15.42
N SER A 190 -20.62 -18.27 -14.38
CA SER A 190 -21.67 -18.37 -13.35
C SER A 190 -21.73 -17.08 -12.51
N THR A 191 -22.94 -16.65 -12.17
CA THR A 191 -23.11 -15.44 -11.35
C THR A 191 -24.20 -15.61 -10.30
N TYR A 192 -23.94 -15.10 -9.10
CA TYR A 192 -24.93 -14.95 -8.03
C TYR A 192 -25.74 -13.63 -8.17
N SER A 193 -25.35 -12.76 -9.08
CA SER A 193 -25.97 -11.45 -9.24
C SER A 193 -27.37 -11.57 -9.86
N LYS A 194 -28.38 -11.08 -9.16
CA LYS A 194 -29.76 -10.99 -9.64
C LYS A 194 -30.03 -9.73 -10.47
N ASN A 195 -29.07 -8.81 -10.54
CA ASN A 195 -29.23 -7.52 -11.19
C ASN A 195 -28.58 -7.46 -12.58
N GLN A 196 -28.06 -8.57 -13.09
CA GLN A 196 -27.46 -8.65 -14.42
C GLN A 196 -28.51 -9.09 -15.44
N ILE A 197 -28.79 -8.21 -16.40
CA ILE A 197 -29.84 -8.45 -17.42
C ILE A 197 -29.54 -9.68 -18.29
N GLU A 198 -28.27 -9.97 -18.52
CA GLU A 198 -27.82 -11.10 -19.34
C GLU A 198 -27.69 -12.41 -18.58
N ALA A 199 -27.77 -12.36 -17.23
CA ALA A 199 -27.76 -13.57 -16.42
C ALA A 199 -29.05 -14.37 -16.68
N ARG A 200 -28.90 -15.57 -17.20
CA ARG A 200 -30.00 -16.50 -17.53
C ARG A 200 -29.58 -17.92 -17.24
N GLN A 201 -30.55 -18.73 -16.90
CA GLN A 201 -30.32 -20.16 -16.76
C GLN A 201 -30.03 -20.75 -18.15
N GLY A 202 -28.85 -21.30 -18.31
CA GLY A 202 -28.35 -21.86 -19.54
C GLY A 202 -27.34 -22.96 -19.30
N PHE A 203 -26.60 -23.36 -20.35
CA PHE A 203 -25.52 -24.31 -20.20
C PHE A 203 -24.44 -23.74 -19.26
N ASN A 204 -24.19 -24.46 -18.19
CA ASN A 204 -23.23 -24.10 -17.17
C ASN A 204 -22.12 -25.17 -17.12
N LYS A 205 -20.89 -24.77 -17.44
CA LYS A 205 -19.71 -25.66 -17.43
C LYS A 205 -19.44 -26.23 -16.02
N ASP A 206 -19.70 -25.43 -14.98
CA ASP A 206 -19.37 -25.78 -13.61
C ASP A 206 -20.45 -26.63 -12.93
N GLY A 207 -21.63 -26.75 -13.55
CA GLY A 207 -22.76 -27.57 -13.05
C GLY A 207 -23.30 -27.09 -11.69
N ASP A 208 -23.06 -25.83 -11.31
CA ASP A 208 -23.43 -25.24 -10.00
C ASP A 208 -24.91 -24.79 -9.94
N GLY A 209 -25.65 -24.89 -11.05
CA GLY A 209 -27.05 -24.49 -11.10
C GLY A 209 -27.31 -22.99 -11.10
N LEU A 210 -26.27 -22.17 -11.18
CA LEU A 210 -26.38 -20.72 -11.19
C LEU A 210 -26.71 -20.20 -12.59
N ASP A 211 -27.30 -18.98 -12.62
CA ASP A 211 -27.45 -18.24 -13.86
C ASP A 211 -26.07 -17.93 -14.46
N THR A 212 -25.99 -17.98 -15.77
CA THR A 212 -24.74 -17.75 -16.51
C THR A 212 -24.83 -16.53 -17.42
N ILE A 213 -23.69 -15.92 -17.66
CA ILE A 213 -23.47 -14.93 -18.73
C ILE A 213 -22.51 -15.56 -19.72
N LYS A 214 -22.80 -15.41 -21.01
CA LYS A 214 -21.93 -15.89 -22.07
C LYS A 214 -21.04 -14.76 -22.58
N LEU A 215 -19.76 -15.04 -22.73
CA LEU A 215 -18.80 -14.18 -23.38
C LEU A 215 -18.32 -14.84 -24.69
N LEU A 216 -18.56 -14.18 -25.80
CA LEU A 216 -18.04 -14.52 -27.09
C LEU A 216 -16.77 -13.71 -27.33
N VAL A 217 -15.65 -14.35 -27.62
CA VAL A 217 -14.35 -13.68 -27.83
C VAL A 217 -13.84 -13.98 -29.22
N LEU A 218 -13.49 -12.94 -29.95
CA LEU A 218 -12.74 -13.03 -31.19
C LEU A 218 -11.26 -12.86 -30.90
N TYR A 219 -10.46 -13.85 -31.22
CA TYR A 219 -9.05 -13.95 -30.87
C TYR A 219 -8.17 -14.08 -32.12
N SER A 220 -7.12 -13.28 -32.23
CA SER A 220 -6.10 -13.44 -33.25
C SER A 220 -5.10 -14.50 -32.82
N VAL A 221 -5.01 -15.58 -33.65
CA VAL A 221 -4.15 -16.72 -33.37
C VAL A 221 -2.67 -16.32 -33.52
N GLU A 222 -2.33 -15.60 -34.58
CA GLU A 222 -0.96 -15.17 -34.85
C GLU A 222 -0.43 -14.21 -33.78
N ASN A 223 -1.24 -13.23 -33.42
CA ASN A 223 -0.84 -12.17 -32.49
C ASN A 223 -1.11 -12.54 -31.01
N ARG A 224 -1.76 -13.68 -30.77
CA ARG A 224 -2.09 -14.21 -29.44
C ARG A 224 -2.81 -13.19 -28.55
N GLN A 225 -3.81 -12.52 -29.10
CA GLN A 225 -4.54 -11.49 -28.36
C GLN A 225 -6.03 -11.42 -28.73
N PRO A 226 -6.92 -11.07 -27.80
CA PRO A 226 -8.30 -10.78 -28.10
C PRO A 226 -8.41 -9.47 -28.88
N VAL A 227 -9.27 -9.45 -29.90
CA VAL A 227 -9.49 -8.28 -30.76
C VAL A 227 -10.93 -7.76 -30.69
N ALA A 228 -11.86 -8.57 -30.23
CA ALA A 228 -13.24 -8.17 -29.95
C ALA A 228 -13.89 -9.13 -28.95
N PHE A 229 -14.97 -8.67 -28.32
CA PHE A 229 -15.83 -9.53 -27.53
C PHE A 229 -17.29 -9.07 -27.63
N SER A 230 -18.19 -9.99 -27.34
CA SER A 230 -19.61 -9.71 -27.17
C SER A 230 -20.13 -10.43 -25.93
N LYS A 231 -20.87 -9.71 -25.10
CA LYS A 231 -21.54 -10.26 -23.93
C LYS A 231 -22.96 -10.65 -24.34
N GLN A 232 -23.37 -11.88 -24.05
CA GLN A 232 -24.64 -12.44 -24.43
C GLN A 232 -25.35 -13.10 -23.24
N PRO A 233 -26.69 -13.19 -23.29
CA PRO A 233 -27.43 -13.98 -22.31
C PRO A 233 -26.98 -15.45 -22.26
N GLY A 234 -26.87 -16.00 -21.03
CA GLY A 234 -26.37 -17.35 -20.82
C GLY A 234 -27.19 -18.47 -21.46
N ASN A 235 -28.46 -18.22 -21.79
CA ASN A 235 -29.36 -19.19 -22.41
C ASN A 235 -29.26 -19.25 -23.96
N ILE A 236 -28.44 -18.41 -24.59
CA ILE A 236 -28.30 -18.42 -26.03
C ILE A 236 -27.37 -19.59 -26.45
N PRO A 237 -27.80 -20.52 -27.29
CA PRO A 237 -26.95 -21.59 -27.82
C PRO A 237 -25.81 -21.04 -28.68
N ASP A 238 -24.63 -21.69 -28.67
CA ASP A 238 -23.48 -21.23 -29.46
C ASP A 238 -23.73 -21.16 -30.95
N LYS A 239 -24.59 -22.04 -31.47
CA LYS A 239 -25.00 -22.05 -32.90
C LYS A 239 -25.77 -20.80 -33.34
N ILE A 240 -26.35 -20.05 -32.42
CA ILE A 240 -27.13 -18.83 -32.68
C ILE A 240 -26.30 -17.57 -32.38
N SER A 241 -25.19 -17.74 -31.66
CA SER A 241 -24.28 -16.65 -31.28
C SER A 241 -23.37 -16.17 -32.41
N LEU A 242 -23.36 -16.88 -33.53
CA LEU A 242 -22.62 -16.59 -34.74
C LEU A 242 -23.53 -15.89 -35.73
#